data_7f158750d3e40845407d45ca4a048fef
#
_entry.id   7f158750d3e40845407d45ca4a048fef
#
_cell.length_a   1.000
_cell.length_b   1.000
_cell.length_c   1.000
_cell.angle_alpha   90.00
_cell.angle_beta   90.00
_cell.angle_gamma   90.00
#
_symmetry.space_group_name_H-M   'P 1'
#
loop_
_entity.id
_entity.type
_entity.pdbx_description
1 polymer ?
#
loop_
_entity_poly.entity_id
_entity_poly.type
_entity_poly.pdbx_seq_one_letter_code
_entity_poly.pdbx_strand_id
1 'polypeptide(L)'
;RGQSQRHRGMHRTADALCVVRTVRLRDDHCRAGGKPHEQVDEEVDERARSAAHGGQRLRANELPHDDGVRRVVKLLKKRTEQNREKEIQQLKNRIRELADKSYNQNQYTFTGFLGLAEQDALWQVEREVKFAGITLYGGREEAERKLLRFGSEAELGYEQPFPICCIRIRPLSAKFADKLSHRDYLGALMNLGIERSTIGDILPGEGEAFLFCLDTIAEFICDNLEQIRHTHVKCEVVDAAAEVPQEEPVRQVIQVASPRVDAVISKVYNKSRSDCLELFRVGKVYVNGRLCENNSKPLEAGDVVNARGYGKFRISGEPHATRKGKLAIEAEVYP
;
A
#
# COMPACT_ATOMS: atom_id res chain seq x y z
N ARG A 1 -56.62 -11.94 45.94
CA ARG A 1 -57.06 -11.48 44.60
C ARG A 1 -55.98 -10.57 44.04
N GLY A 2 -55.28 -11.02 43.04
CA GLY A 2 -54.22 -10.28 42.37
C GLY A 2 -53.38 -11.20 41.50
N GLN A 3 -53.62 -11.21 40.22
CA GLN A 3 -53.08 -12.09 39.21
C GLN A 3 -51.62 -11.75 38.90
N SER A 4 -50.79 -12.77 38.89
CA SER A 4 -49.44 -12.79 38.35
C SER A 4 -49.49 -12.79 36.81
N GLN A 5 -48.84 -11.84 36.15
CA GLN A 5 -48.56 -11.92 34.72
C GLN A 5 -47.04 -12.13 34.52
N ARG A 6 -46.71 -13.30 33.97
CA ARG A 6 -45.36 -13.65 33.48
C ARG A 6 -45.14 -13.06 32.12
N HIS A 7 -44.15 -12.17 31.95
CA HIS A 7 -43.63 -11.79 30.66
C HIS A 7 -42.52 -12.74 30.24
N ARG A 8 -42.80 -13.52 29.21
CA ARG A 8 -41.81 -14.28 28.43
C ARG A 8 -41.05 -13.33 27.53
N GLY A 9 -39.73 -13.21 27.71
CA GLY A 9 -38.84 -12.58 26.76
C GLY A 9 -38.68 -13.45 25.51
N MET A 10 -39.02 -12.91 24.36
CA MET A 10 -38.71 -13.47 23.07
C MET A 10 -37.39 -12.87 22.57
N HIS A 11 -36.34 -13.67 22.54
CA HIS A 11 -35.16 -13.40 21.74
C HIS A 11 -35.54 -13.46 20.26
N ARG A 12 -35.49 -12.35 19.56
CA ARG A 12 -35.48 -12.32 18.09
C ARG A 12 -34.04 -12.11 17.63
N THR A 13 -33.46 -13.16 17.10
CA THR A 13 -32.30 -13.12 16.23
C THR A 13 -32.72 -12.42 14.93
N ALA A 14 -32.08 -11.31 14.61
CA ALA A 14 -32.26 -10.63 13.34
C ALA A 14 -31.36 -11.30 12.30
N ASP A 15 -31.93 -12.13 11.46
CA ASP A 15 -31.31 -12.55 10.20
C ASP A 15 -31.28 -11.37 9.25
N ALA A 16 -30.08 -10.86 9.00
CA ALA A 16 -29.84 -9.88 7.94
C ALA A 16 -29.77 -10.62 6.59
N LEU A 17 -30.89 -10.68 5.90
CA LEU A 17 -30.95 -11.11 4.50
C LEU A 17 -30.22 -10.05 3.62
N CYS A 18 -29.07 -10.43 3.12
CA CYS A 18 -28.35 -9.71 2.08
C CYS A 18 -29.09 -9.88 0.75
N VAL A 19 -29.75 -8.82 0.28
CA VAL A 19 -30.43 -8.81 -1.03
C VAL A 19 -29.39 -8.53 -2.10
N VAL A 20 -28.96 -9.59 -2.78
CA VAL A 20 -28.12 -9.50 -3.98
C VAL A 20 -28.96 -8.93 -5.13
N ARG A 21 -28.71 -7.70 -5.51
CA ARG A 21 -29.25 -7.09 -6.72
C ARG A 21 -28.30 -7.35 -7.89
N THR A 22 -28.61 -8.37 -8.65
CA THR A 22 -27.94 -8.71 -9.91
C THR A 22 -28.18 -7.60 -10.93
N VAL A 23 -27.17 -6.80 -11.23
CA VAL A 23 -27.19 -5.89 -12.38
C VAL A 23 -26.69 -6.65 -13.59
N ARG A 24 -27.60 -7.01 -14.51
CA ARG A 24 -27.26 -7.49 -15.85
C ARG A 24 -26.69 -6.34 -16.64
N LEU A 25 -25.39 -6.38 -16.92
CA LEU A 25 -24.78 -5.55 -17.96
C LEU A 25 -25.10 -6.16 -19.32
N ARG A 26 -25.72 -5.37 -20.17
CA ARG A 26 -25.91 -5.67 -21.59
C ARG A 26 -24.58 -5.49 -22.31
N ASP A 27 -24.25 -6.51 -23.09
CA ASP A 27 -23.19 -6.46 -24.09
C ASP A 27 -23.50 -5.36 -25.11
N ASP A 28 -22.57 -4.41 -25.26
CA ASP A 28 -22.44 -3.63 -26.47
C ASP A 28 -20.97 -3.56 -26.87
N HIS A 29 -20.75 -4.04 -28.09
CA HIS A 29 -19.49 -4.14 -28.79
C HIS A 29 -18.72 -2.83 -28.85
N CYS A 30 -17.43 -2.85 -28.44
CA CYS A 30 -16.40 -2.07 -29.12
C CYS A 30 -15.07 -2.79 -29.09
N ARG A 31 -14.67 -3.28 -30.25
CA ARG A 31 -13.31 -3.75 -30.54
C ARG A 31 -12.36 -2.56 -30.55
N ALA A 32 -11.37 -2.54 -29.66
CA ALA A 32 -10.10 -1.89 -29.91
C ALA A 32 -9.05 -2.58 -29.02
N GLY A 33 -8.14 -3.31 -29.65
CA GLY A 33 -7.04 -4.01 -29.00
C GLY A 33 -5.97 -3.03 -28.49
N GLY A 34 -5.75 -3.02 -27.19
CA GLY A 34 -4.59 -2.41 -26.55
C GLY A 34 -3.95 -3.45 -25.63
N LYS A 35 -2.74 -3.88 -25.97
CA LYS A 35 -1.96 -4.79 -25.13
C LYS A 35 -1.49 -4.07 -23.85
N PRO A 36 -1.42 -4.77 -22.69
CA PRO A 36 -0.95 -4.17 -21.44
C PRO A 36 0.52 -3.80 -21.52
N HIS A 37 0.88 -2.70 -20.89
CA HIS A 37 2.17 -2.01 -20.96
C HIS A 37 3.32 -2.68 -20.19
N GLU A 38 3.09 -3.84 -19.55
CA GLU A 38 4.07 -4.53 -18.69
C GLU A 38 5.05 -5.45 -19.44
N GLN A 39 4.74 -5.83 -20.68
CA GLN A 39 5.61 -6.70 -21.49
C GLN A 39 6.87 -6.02 -22.07
N VAL A 40 6.96 -4.70 -22.02
CA VAL A 40 8.09 -3.98 -22.65
C VAL A 40 9.34 -3.99 -21.79
N ASP A 41 9.20 -4.05 -20.44
CA ASP A 41 10.35 -4.03 -19.53
C ASP A 41 11.04 -5.39 -19.41
N GLU A 42 10.31 -6.51 -19.58
CA GLU A 42 10.89 -7.87 -19.56
C GLU A 42 11.63 -8.19 -20.87
N GLU A 43 11.13 -7.76 -22.02
CA GLU A 43 11.77 -8.02 -23.31
C GLU A 43 13.13 -7.33 -23.47
N VAL A 44 13.31 -6.16 -22.82
CA VAL A 44 14.59 -5.43 -22.84
C VAL A 44 15.63 -6.09 -21.95
N ASP A 45 15.22 -6.69 -20.81
CA ASP A 45 16.13 -7.37 -19.88
C ASP A 45 16.53 -8.77 -20.39
N GLU A 46 15.64 -9.46 -21.09
CA GLU A 46 15.91 -10.78 -21.67
C GLU A 46 16.86 -10.70 -22.88
N ARG A 47 16.75 -9.68 -23.72
CA ARG A 47 17.72 -9.43 -24.81
C ARG A 47 19.11 -9.05 -24.28
N ALA A 48 19.18 -8.33 -23.15
CA ALA A 48 20.44 -8.01 -22.50
C ALA A 48 21.12 -9.26 -21.89
N ARG A 49 20.36 -10.24 -21.41
CA ARG A 49 20.87 -11.51 -20.85
C ARG A 49 21.26 -12.51 -21.93
N SER A 50 20.53 -12.56 -23.03
CA SER A 50 20.84 -13.44 -24.19
C SER A 50 22.15 -13.07 -24.87
N ALA A 51 22.53 -11.79 -24.90
CA ALA A 51 23.79 -11.32 -25.44
C ALA A 51 25.04 -11.71 -24.61
N ALA A 52 24.85 -12.08 -23.34
CA ALA A 52 25.94 -12.42 -22.44
C ALA A 52 26.41 -13.92 -22.51
N HIS A 53 25.68 -14.80 -23.20
CA HIS A 53 25.96 -16.25 -23.25
C HIS A 53 26.50 -16.78 -24.59
N GLY A 54 26.70 -15.93 -25.60
CA GLY A 54 27.32 -16.29 -26.87
C GLY A 54 28.82 -16.02 -26.86
N GLY A 55 29.63 -17.00 -26.48
CA GLY A 55 31.09 -16.88 -26.42
C GLY A 55 31.75 -16.70 -27.79
N GLN A 56 31.62 -15.55 -28.41
CA GLN A 56 32.49 -15.05 -29.45
C GLN A 56 33.15 -13.77 -29.00
N ARG A 57 34.50 -13.82 -28.88
CA ARG A 57 35.32 -12.61 -28.62
C ARG A 57 35.19 -11.66 -29.80
N LEU A 58 34.24 -10.76 -29.73
CA LEU A 58 34.19 -9.59 -30.62
C LEU A 58 35.31 -8.63 -30.22
N ARG A 59 36.03 -8.15 -31.23
CA ARG A 59 37.13 -7.19 -31.05
C ARG A 59 36.56 -5.89 -30.46
N ALA A 60 37.32 -5.23 -29.58
CA ALA A 60 36.95 -4.11 -28.76
C ALA A 60 36.51 -2.82 -29.51
N ASN A 61 36.38 -2.85 -30.83
CA ASN A 61 36.06 -1.68 -31.67
C ASN A 61 34.64 -1.68 -32.28
N GLU A 62 33.75 -2.62 -31.94
CA GLU A 62 32.40 -2.72 -32.54
C GLU A 62 31.26 -2.66 -31.51
N LEU A 63 31.46 -1.98 -30.38
CA LEU A 63 30.34 -1.65 -29.51
C LEU A 63 29.60 -0.44 -30.10
N PRO A 64 28.28 -0.48 -30.33
CA PRO A 64 27.52 0.67 -30.79
C PRO A 64 27.71 1.79 -29.76
N HIS A 65 27.96 3.01 -30.24
CA HIS A 65 28.22 4.19 -29.45
C HIS A 65 27.21 4.30 -28.29
N ASP A 66 27.70 4.27 -27.05
CA ASP A 66 26.97 4.33 -25.76
C ASP A 66 25.97 5.50 -25.67
N ASP A 67 26.14 6.53 -26.47
CA ASP A 67 25.28 7.71 -26.52
C ASP A 67 23.85 7.43 -27.03
N GLY A 68 23.66 6.49 -27.94
CA GLY A 68 22.33 6.14 -28.45
C GLY A 68 21.48 5.43 -27.38
N VAL A 69 22.06 4.48 -26.66
CA VAL A 69 21.39 3.75 -25.57
C VAL A 69 21.06 4.69 -24.42
N ARG A 70 22.01 5.54 -24.02
CA ARG A 70 21.78 6.56 -22.98
C ARG A 70 20.66 7.52 -23.33
N ARG A 71 20.56 7.91 -24.60
CA ARG A 71 19.51 8.82 -25.09
C ARG A 71 18.13 8.15 -25.04
N VAL A 72 18.02 6.90 -25.46
CA VAL A 72 16.78 6.10 -25.39
C VAL A 72 16.34 5.91 -23.93
N VAL A 73 17.25 5.49 -23.04
CA VAL A 73 16.95 5.34 -21.62
C VAL A 73 16.48 6.65 -20.98
N LYS A 74 17.10 7.78 -21.35
CA LYS A 74 16.67 9.10 -20.87
C LYS A 74 15.26 9.49 -21.37
N LEU A 75 14.94 9.17 -22.62
CA LEU A 75 13.61 9.41 -23.19
C LEU A 75 12.54 8.53 -22.53
N LEU A 76 12.85 7.25 -22.32
CA LEU A 76 11.94 6.33 -21.62
C LEU A 76 11.66 6.80 -20.20
N LYS A 77 12.70 7.16 -19.43
CA LYS A 77 12.53 7.71 -18.08
C LYS A 77 11.65 8.96 -18.09
N LYS A 78 11.89 9.91 -18.99
CA LYS A 78 11.07 11.13 -19.12
C LYS A 78 9.62 10.81 -19.45
N ARG A 79 9.36 9.84 -20.33
CA ARG A 79 7.99 9.39 -20.65
C ARG A 79 7.29 8.75 -19.46
N THR A 80 8.01 7.93 -18.69
CA THR A 80 7.48 7.31 -17.47
C THR A 80 7.14 8.37 -16.40
N GLU A 81 8.02 9.36 -16.22
CA GLU A 81 7.76 10.49 -15.30
C GLU A 81 6.52 11.30 -15.73
N GLN A 82 6.38 11.64 -17.00
CA GLN A 82 5.21 12.36 -17.52
C GLN A 82 3.90 11.56 -17.36
N ASN A 83 3.93 10.25 -17.57
CA ASN A 83 2.75 9.40 -17.35
C ASN A 83 2.38 9.40 -15.87
N ARG A 84 3.34 9.24 -14.97
CA ARG A 84 3.13 9.28 -13.53
C ARG A 84 2.56 10.62 -13.05
N GLU A 85 3.06 11.72 -13.57
CA GLU A 85 2.52 13.06 -13.27
C GLU A 85 1.05 13.20 -13.69
N LYS A 86 0.69 12.66 -14.87
CA LYS A 86 -0.70 12.63 -15.34
C LYS A 86 -1.60 11.79 -14.44
N GLU A 87 -1.15 10.60 -14.02
CA GLU A 87 -1.88 9.72 -13.12
C GLU A 87 -2.11 10.39 -11.76
N ILE A 88 -1.09 11.03 -11.20
CA ILE A 88 -1.22 11.81 -9.96
C ILE A 88 -2.19 12.97 -10.11
N GLN A 89 -2.17 13.68 -11.24
CA GLN A 89 -3.12 14.78 -11.50
C GLN A 89 -4.57 14.27 -11.64
N GLN A 90 -4.77 13.14 -12.32
CA GLN A 90 -6.08 12.48 -12.40
C GLN A 90 -6.58 12.06 -11.03
N LEU A 91 -5.70 11.49 -10.20
CA LEU A 91 -6.04 11.13 -8.82
C LEU A 91 -6.46 12.36 -7.99
N LYS A 92 -5.73 13.48 -8.07
CA LYS A 92 -6.11 14.74 -7.39
C LYS A 92 -7.49 15.22 -7.81
N ASN A 93 -7.80 15.16 -9.10
CA ASN A 93 -9.12 15.53 -9.60
C ASN A 93 -10.20 14.58 -9.05
N ARG A 94 -9.93 13.27 -9.04
CA ARG A 94 -10.85 12.28 -8.47
C ARG A 94 -11.08 12.47 -6.98
N ILE A 95 -10.05 12.85 -6.22
CA ILE A 95 -10.15 13.17 -4.79
C ILE A 95 -11.09 14.37 -4.58
N ARG A 96 -10.96 15.44 -5.39
CA ARG A 96 -11.87 16.60 -5.33
C ARG A 96 -13.33 16.21 -5.64
N GLU A 97 -13.55 15.47 -6.72
CA GLU A 97 -14.87 14.99 -7.10
C GLU A 97 -15.55 14.16 -5.98
N LEU A 98 -14.78 13.30 -5.32
CA LEU A 98 -15.30 12.49 -4.22
C LEU A 98 -15.63 13.33 -2.98
N ALA A 99 -14.82 14.34 -2.66
CA ALA A 99 -15.09 15.28 -1.58
C ALA A 99 -16.38 16.09 -1.86
N ASP A 100 -16.48 16.66 -3.07
CA ASP A 100 -17.68 17.40 -3.50
C ASP A 100 -18.92 16.53 -3.49
N LYS A 101 -18.80 15.29 -3.96
CA LYS A 101 -19.90 14.31 -3.96
C LYS A 101 -20.33 13.97 -2.55
N SER A 102 -19.40 13.73 -1.62
CA SER A 102 -19.71 13.45 -0.22
C SER A 102 -20.49 14.60 0.41
N TYR A 103 -20.00 15.81 0.27
CA TYR A 103 -20.60 17.00 0.84
C TYR A 103 -21.97 17.33 0.23
N ASN A 104 -22.07 17.37 -1.12
CA ASN A 104 -23.31 17.78 -1.79
C ASN A 104 -24.43 16.74 -1.72
N GLN A 105 -24.09 15.45 -1.59
CA GLN A 105 -25.07 14.35 -1.55
C GLN A 105 -25.28 13.78 -0.14
N ASN A 106 -24.64 14.34 0.88
CA ASN A 106 -24.70 13.89 2.27
C ASN A 106 -24.48 12.37 2.40
N GLN A 107 -23.40 11.85 1.80
CA GLN A 107 -23.05 10.42 1.82
C GLN A 107 -21.55 10.21 1.93
N TYR A 108 -21.17 9.09 2.50
CA TYR A 108 -19.75 8.68 2.46
C TYR A 108 -19.31 8.36 1.04
N THR A 109 -18.08 8.76 0.71
CA THR A 109 -17.42 8.35 -0.53
C THR A 109 -16.03 7.79 -0.24
N PHE A 110 -15.57 6.87 -1.06
CA PHE A 110 -14.32 6.15 -0.86
C PHE A 110 -13.48 6.18 -2.15
N THR A 111 -12.15 6.19 -1.97
CA THR A 111 -11.21 5.86 -3.05
C THR A 111 -10.97 4.35 -3.06
N GLY A 112 -10.17 3.86 -4.02
CA GLY A 112 -9.46 2.60 -3.86
C GLY A 112 -8.29 2.74 -2.87
N PHE A 113 -7.53 1.65 -2.67
CA PHE A 113 -6.34 1.68 -1.83
C PHE A 113 -5.24 2.56 -2.44
N LEU A 114 -4.80 3.54 -1.70
CA LEU A 114 -3.74 4.48 -2.04
C LEU A 114 -2.42 4.04 -1.41
N GLY A 115 -1.38 3.91 -2.21
CA GLY A 115 -0.01 3.77 -1.71
C GLY A 115 0.57 5.11 -1.26
N LEU A 116 1.78 5.12 -0.69
CA LEU A 116 2.39 6.33 -0.11
C LEU A 116 2.48 7.52 -1.07
N ALA A 117 2.83 7.27 -2.36
CA ALA A 117 2.90 8.34 -3.34
C ALA A 117 1.53 8.93 -3.71
N GLU A 118 0.50 8.11 -3.65
CA GLU A 118 -0.89 8.50 -3.90
C GLU A 118 -1.48 9.23 -2.67
N GLN A 119 -1.11 8.80 -1.46
CA GLN A 119 -1.45 9.53 -0.22
C GLN A 119 -0.78 10.91 -0.19
N ASP A 120 0.44 11.05 -0.71
CA ASP A 120 1.09 12.37 -0.85
C ASP A 120 0.28 13.31 -1.77
N ALA A 121 -0.32 12.77 -2.85
CA ALA A 121 -1.21 13.55 -3.72
C ALA A 121 -2.45 14.09 -2.98
N LEU A 122 -3.03 13.34 -2.04
CA LEU A 122 -4.10 13.82 -1.15
C LEU A 122 -3.61 15.02 -0.33
N TRP A 123 -2.45 14.90 0.32
CA TRP A 123 -1.92 15.97 1.16
C TRP A 123 -1.62 17.26 0.40
N GLN A 124 -1.32 17.17 -0.91
CA GLN A 124 -1.13 18.35 -1.76
C GLN A 124 -2.44 19.11 -2.03
N VAL A 125 -3.60 18.46 -1.98
CA VAL A 125 -4.93 19.06 -2.15
C VAL A 125 -5.75 19.12 -0.87
N GLU A 126 -5.19 18.76 0.27
CA GLU A 126 -5.87 18.67 1.57
C GLU A 126 -6.72 19.91 1.90
N ARG A 127 -6.16 21.12 1.66
CA ARG A 127 -6.84 22.38 1.95
C ARG A 127 -8.13 22.58 1.14
N GLU A 128 -8.17 21.98 -0.05
CA GLU A 128 -9.30 22.08 -0.97
C GLU A 128 -10.42 21.09 -0.64
N VAL A 129 -10.11 19.98 0.05
CA VAL A 129 -11.05 18.87 0.28
C VAL A 129 -11.37 18.58 1.75
N LYS A 130 -10.68 19.26 2.70
CA LYS A 130 -10.85 19.02 4.14
C LYS A 130 -12.26 19.31 4.67
N PHE A 131 -13.05 20.11 3.94
CA PHE A 131 -14.44 20.43 4.29
C PHE A 131 -15.35 19.20 4.30
N ALA A 132 -15.00 18.14 3.58
CA ALA A 132 -15.79 16.91 3.49
C ALA A 132 -15.38 15.83 4.53
N GLY A 133 -14.57 16.18 5.53
CA GLY A 133 -14.04 15.21 6.50
C GLY A 133 -13.11 14.18 5.83
N ILE A 134 -11.89 14.01 6.34
CA ILE A 134 -10.87 13.11 5.75
C ILE A 134 -10.51 12.03 6.76
N THR A 135 -10.69 10.77 6.37
CA THR A 135 -10.22 9.62 7.15
C THR A 135 -9.47 8.65 6.26
N LEU A 136 -8.29 8.21 6.69
CA LEU A 136 -7.47 7.21 6.02
C LEU A 136 -7.40 5.93 6.87
N TYR A 137 -7.79 4.79 6.29
CA TYR A 137 -7.74 3.50 6.96
C TYR A 137 -7.45 2.37 5.97
N GLY A 138 -6.68 1.37 6.37
CA GLY A 138 -6.26 0.27 5.49
C GLY A 138 -6.59 -1.13 6.03
N GLY A 139 -7.55 -1.23 6.98
CA GLY A 139 -7.94 -2.49 7.61
C GLY A 139 -7.16 -2.78 8.91
N ARG A 140 -6.04 -2.11 9.14
CA ARG A 140 -5.26 -2.12 10.38
C ARG A 140 -4.61 -0.75 10.62
N GLU A 141 -4.23 -0.46 11.85
CA GLU A 141 -3.63 0.83 12.23
C GLU A 141 -2.34 1.09 11.44
N GLU A 142 -1.49 0.06 11.34
CA GLU A 142 -0.17 0.12 10.74
C GLU A 142 -0.14 -0.07 9.21
N ALA A 143 -1.31 -0.07 8.56
CA ALA A 143 -1.40 -0.26 7.12
C ALA A 143 -0.60 0.80 6.34
N GLU A 144 0.16 0.36 5.34
CA GLU A 144 0.85 1.24 4.39
C GLU A 144 -0.12 1.73 3.30
N ARG A 145 -0.93 0.82 2.75
CA ARG A 145 -1.95 1.14 1.77
C ARG A 145 -3.27 1.42 2.45
N LYS A 146 -3.87 2.58 2.17
CA LYS A 146 -5.08 3.04 2.84
C LYS A 146 -6.13 3.51 1.85
N LEU A 147 -7.41 3.24 2.16
CA LEU A 147 -8.52 3.93 1.53
C LEU A 147 -8.66 5.31 2.14
N LEU A 148 -9.02 6.27 1.31
CA LEU A 148 -9.50 7.57 1.75
C LEU A 148 -11.02 7.53 1.79
N ARG A 149 -11.61 7.94 2.91
CA ARG A 149 -13.04 8.17 3.11
C ARG A 149 -13.29 9.65 3.29
N PHE A 150 -14.26 10.17 2.59
CA PHE A 150 -14.89 11.47 2.86
C PHE A 150 -16.21 11.26 3.57
N GLY A 151 -16.56 12.20 4.45
CA GLY A 151 -17.71 12.14 5.33
C GLY A 151 -17.33 11.79 6.77
N SER A 152 -18.09 12.30 7.72
CA SER A 152 -17.95 12.00 9.14
C SER A 152 -19.32 11.75 9.76
N GLU A 153 -19.36 10.98 10.85
CA GLU A 153 -20.60 10.75 11.61
C GLU A 153 -21.22 12.07 12.11
N ALA A 154 -20.38 13.02 12.51
CA ALA A 154 -20.85 14.34 12.99
C ALA A 154 -21.58 15.13 11.90
N GLU A 155 -21.23 14.97 10.64
CA GLU A 155 -21.85 15.68 9.51
C GLU A 155 -23.04 14.92 8.91
N LEU A 156 -22.94 13.58 8.85
CA LEU A 156 -23.90 12.74 8.15
C LEU A 156 -24.95 12.10 9.08
N GLY A 157 -24.69 12.08 10.41
CA GLY A 157 -25.59 11.49 11.39
C GLY A 157 -25.59 9.96 11.45
N TYR A 158 -24.70 9.29 10.73
CA TYR A 158 -24.50 7.85 10.76
C TYR A 158 -23.04 7.51 10.44
N GLU A 159 -22.58 6.36 10.92
CA GLU A 159 -21.26 5.83 10.58
C GLU A 159 -21.37 4.79 9.46
N GLN A 160 -20.48 4.87 8.47
CA GLN A 160 -20.31 3.85 7.45
C GLN A 160 -18.91 3.24 7.58
N PRO A 161 -18.79 1.92 7.81
CA PRO A 161 -17.50 1.26 7.89
C PRO A 161 -16.76 1.32 6.55
N PHE A 162 -15.43 1.18 6.61
CA PHE A 162 -14.64 1.04 5.40
C PHE A 162 -14.96 -0.28 4.71
N PRO A 163 -15.13 -0.30 3.38
CA PRO A 163 -15.44 -1.51 2.61
C PRO A 163 -14.17 -2.38 2.44
N ILE A 164 -13.62 -2.86 3.55
CA ILE A 164 -12.37 -3.62 3.58
C ILE A 164 -12.63 -5.00 4.17
N CYS A 165 -12.19 -6.04 3.46
CA CYS A 165 -12.12 -7.41 3.92
C CYS A 165 -10.68 -7.85 4.14
N CYS A 166 -10.48 -8.79 5.05
CA CYS A 166 -9.23 -9.51 5.23
C CYS A 166 -9.39 -10.95 4.75
N ILE A 167 -8.49 -11.41 3.89
CA ILE A 167 -8.44 -12.77 3.38
C ILE A 167 -7.20 -13.45 3.94
N ARG A 168 -7.38 -14.60 4.57
CA ARG A 168 -6.29 -15.49 4.94
C ARG A 168 -6.00 -16.45 3.79
N ILE A 169 -4.74 -16.54 3.39
CA ILE A 169 -4.26 -17.40 2.31
C ILE A 169 -3.32 -18.42 2.91
N ARG A 170 -3.67 -19.71 2.81
CA ARG A 170 -2.87 -20.82 3.36
C ARG A 170 -2.56 -21.85 2.29
N PRO A 171 -1.36 -22.47 2.31
CA PRO A 171 -1.07 -23.61 1.45
C PRO A 171 -1.95 -24.81 1.84
N LEU A 172 -2.43 -25.56 0.85
CA LEU A 172 -3.16 -26.79 1.09
C LEU A 172 -2.28 -27.87 1.75
N SER A 173 -0.97 -27.81 1.52
CA SER A 173 0.01 -28.71 2.13
C SER A 173 1.26 -27.93 2.53
N ALA A 174 1.46 -27.75 3.82
CA ALA A 174 2.63 -27.04 4.36
C ALA A 174 3.96 -27.73 4.02
N LYS A 175 3.97 -29.06 3.84
CA LYS A 175 5.18 -29.86 3.55
C LYS A 175 5.79 -29.53 2.18
N PHE A 176 4.97 -29.11 1.21
CA PHE A 176 5.38 -28.86 -0.18
C PHE A 176 5.20 -27.40 -0.57
N ALA A 177 4.97 -26.53 0.39
CA ALA A 177 4.79 -25.10 0.14
C ALA A 177 6.14 -24.42 -0.15
N ASP A 178 6.17 -23.60 -1.19
CA ASP A 178 7.28 -22.68 -1.42
C ASP A 178 7.33 -21.61 -0.33
N LYS A 179 8.51 -21.05 -0.08
CA LYS A 179 8.61 -19.82 0.72
C LYS A 179 8.19 -18.65 -0.17
N LEU A 180 6.91 -18.29 -0.06
CA LEU A 180 6.30 -17.22 -0.86
C LEU A 180 6.66 -15.84 -0.30
N SER A 181 7.03 -14.94 -1.20
CA SER A 181 7.30 -13.54 -0.88
C SER A 181 6.08 -12.66 -1.20
N HIS A 182 6.07 -11.42 -0.70
CA HIS A 182 5.08 -10.42 -1.06
C HIS A 182 4.87 -10.30 -2.59
N ARG A 183 5.95 -10.39 -3.38
CA ARG A 183 5.89 -10.29 -4.85
C ARG A 183 5.17 -11.48 -5.48
N ASP A 184 5.30 -12.67 -4.92
CA ASP A 184 4.66 -13.88 -5.43
C ASP A 184 3.14 -13.78 -5.24
N TYR A 185 2.68 -13.32 -4.06
CA TYR A 185 1.27 -13.06 -3.80
C TYR A 185 0.71 -11.98 -4.72
N LEU A 186 1.40 -10.84 -4.80
CA LEU A 186 0.97 -9.73 -5.66
C LEU A 186 0.91 -10.15 -7.14
N GLY A 187 1.92 -10.87 -7.63
CA GLY A 187 1.96 -11.37 -9.01
C GLY A 187 0.79 -12.30 -9.32
N ALA A 188 0.45 -13.22 -8.42
CA ALA A 188 -0.68 -14.11 -8.58
C ALA A 188 -2.02 -13.35 -8.66
N LEU A 189 -2.21 -12.35 -7.79
CA LEU A 189 -3.41 -11.49 -7.80
C LEU A 189 -3.52 -10.67 -9.09
N MET A 190 -2.41 -10.09 -9.56
CA MET A 190 -2.39 -9.34 -10.82
C MET A 190 -2.70 -10.23 -12.04
N ASN A 191 -2.27 -11.49 -12.02
CA ASN A 191 -2.57 -12.47 -13.08
C ASN A 191 -4.06 -12.83 -13.16
N LEU A 192 -4.83 -12.64 -12.07
CA LEU A 192 -6.29 -12.75 -12.09
C LEU A 192 -6.99 -11.53 -12.71
N GLY A 193 -6.24 -10.53 -13.18
CA GLY A 193 -6.78 -9.30 -13.75
C GLY A 193 -7.31 -8.29 -12.70
N ILE A 194 -6.93 -8.47 -11.44
CA ILE A 194 -7.36 -7.60 -10.34
C ILE A 194 -6.59 -6.29 -10.39
N GLU A 195 -7.28 -5.16 -10.26
CA GLU A 195 -6.64 -3.84 -10.21
C GLU A 195 -5.89 -3.62 -8.89
N ARG A 196 -4.71 -3.00 -8.96
CA ARG A 196 -3.91 -2.70 -7.76
C ARG A 196 -4.61 -1.79 -6.76
N SER A 197 -5.52 -0.94 -7.22
CA SER A 197 -6.34 -0.03 -6.41
C SER A 197 -7.35 -0.74 -5.51
N THR A 198 -7.70 -1.99 -5.81
CA THR A 198 -8.64 -2.79 -5.00
C THR A 198 -7.95 -3.63 -3.93
N ILE A 199 -6.60 -3.64 -3.93
CA ILE A 199 -5.77 -4.42 -3.01
C ILE A 199 -5.02 -3.51 -2.04
N GLY A 200 -5.14 -3.80 -0.76
CA GLY A 200 -4.41 -3.18 0.34
C GLY A 200 -3.03 -3.81 0.59
N ASP A 201 -2.72 -3.98 1.86
CA ASP A 201 -1.48 -4.64 2.28
C ASP A 201 -1.59 -6.16 2.15
N ILE A 202 -0.45 -6.75 1.80
CA ILE A 202 -0.24 -8.20 1.82
C ILE A 202 0.79 -8.46 2.91
N LEU A 203 0.45 -9.30 3.87
CA LEU A 203 1.28 -9.64 5.02
C LEU A 203 1.69 -11.11 4.95
N PRO A 204 2.83 -11.44 4.32
CA PRO A 204 3.34 -12.81 4.34
C PRO A 204 3.81 -13.18 5.74
N GLY A 205 3.33 -14.31 6.26
CA GLY A 205 3.73 -14.89 7.52
C GLY A 205 4.35 -16.28 7.37
N GLU A 206 4.63 -16.96 8.49
CA GLU A 206 5.11 -18.33 8.49
C GLU A 206 3.96 -19.31 8.20
N GLY A 207 3.91 -19.81 6.95
CA GLY A 207 2.91 -20.79 6.52
C GLY A 207 1.54 -20.25 6.15
N GLU A 208 1.33 -18.94 6.19
CA GLU A 208 0.10 -18.27 5.74
C GLU A 208 0.39 -16.82 5.37
N ALA A 209 -0.56 -16.17 4.72
CA ALA A 209 -0.51 -14.74 4.47
C ALA A 209 -1.89 -14.11 4.68
N PHE A 210 -1.91 -12.84 5.05
CA PHE A 210 -3.12 -12.04 5.15
C PHE A 210 -3.12 -10.98 4.06
N LEU A 211 -4.25 -10.86 3.37
CA LEU A 211 -4.48 -9.92 2.29
C LEU A 211 -5.64 -9.01 2.66
N PHE A 212 -5.41 -7.71 2.68
CA PHE A 212 -6.49 -6.73 2.76
C PHE A 212 -6.94 -6.35 1.35
N CYS A 213 -8.25 -6.32 1.11
CA CYS A 213 -8.83 -5.95 -0.18
C CYS A 213 -10.18 -5.27 0.01
N LEU A 214 -10.73 -4.70 -1.07
CA LEU A 214 -12.12 -4.26 -1.05
C LEU A 214 -13.06 -5.48 -0.89
N ASP A 215 -14.13 -5.29 -0.14
CA ASP A 215 -15.16 -6.32 0.08
C ASP A 215 -15.76 -6.85 -1.23
N THR A 216 -15.89 -5.97 -2.21
CA THR A 216 -16.45 -6.27 -3.54
C THR A 216 -15.67 -7.32 -4.34
N ILE A 217 -14.37 -7.53 -4.04
CA ILE A 217 -13.53 -8.50 -4.76
C ILE A 217 -13.12 -9.69 -3.89
N ALA A 218 -13.50 -9.71 -2.61
CA ALA A 218 -13.04 -10.73 -1.66
C ALA A 218 -13.50 -12.15 -2.07
N GLU A 219 -14.77 -12.30 -2.44
CA GLU A 219 -15.34 -13.58 -2.90
C GLU A 219 -14.65 -14.04 -4.19
N PHE A 220 -14.47 -13.13 -5.16
CA PHE A 220 -13.76 -13.45 -6.40
C PHE A 220 -12.34 -13.96 -6.15
N ILE A 221 -11.60 -13.36 -5.21
CA ILE A 221 -10.26 -13.82 -4.86
C ILE A 221 -10.32 -15.20 -4.23
N CYS A 222 -11.24 -15.44 -3.30
CA CYS A 222 -11.37 -16.73 -2.62
C CYS A 222 -11.69 -17.87 -3.59
N ASP A 223 -12.48 -17.60 -4.63
CA ASP A 223 -12.91 -18.58 -5.61
C ASP A 223 -11.90 -18.86 -6.72
N ASN A 224 -11.01 -17.89 -7.01
CA ASN A 224 -10.13 -17.98 -8.19
C ASN A 224 -8.63 -18.07 -7.86
N LEU A 225 -8.19 -17.72 -6.64
CA LEU A 225 -6.79 -17.84 -6.28
C LEU A 225 -6.48 -19.26 -5.75
N GLU A 226 -6.26 -20.18 -6.66
CA GLU A 226 -5.99 -21.59 -6.35
C GLU A 226 -4.50 -21.92 -6.20
N GLN A 227 -3.61 -21.12 -6.83
CA GLN A 227 -2.20 -21.41 -6.88
C GLN A 227 -1.34 -20.14 -6.91
N ILE A 228 -0.22 -20.17 -6.17
CA ILE A 228 0.81 -19.14 -6.19
C ILE A 228 2.14 -19.84 -6.45
N ARG A 229 2.80 -19.55 -7.60
CA ARG A 229 3.95 -20.29 -8.12
C ARG A 229 3.63 -21.79 -8.24
N HIS A 230 4.26 -22.65 -7.42
CA HIS A 230 4.03 -24.10 -7.38
C HIS A 230 3.18 -24.53 -6.19
N THR A 231 2.76 -23.59 -5.34
CA THR A 231 2.01 -23.86 -4.10
C THR A 231 0.52 -23.70 -4.32
N HIS A 232 -0.23 -24.79 -4.19
CA HIS A 232 -1.69 -24.70 -4.12
C HIS A 232 -2.14 -24.09 -2.78
N VAL A 233 -3.05 -23.14 -2.85
CA VAL A 233 -3.52 -22.36 -1.70
C VAL A 233 -5.03 -22.45 -1.53
N LYS A 234 -5.48 -22.17 -0.32
CA LYS A 234 -6.87 -21.95 0.04
C LYS A 234 -7.01 -20.55 0.63
N CYS A 235 -8.02 -19.83 0.15
CA CYS A 235 -8.37 -18.50 0.62
C CYS A 235 -9.66 -18.55 1.42
N GLU A 236 -9.73 -17.74 2.50
CA GLU A 236 -10.94 -17.58 3.30
C GLU A 236 -11.00 -16.17 3.90
N VAL A 237 -12.19 -15.58 3.90
CA VAL A 237 -12.41 -14.28 4.57
C VAL A 237 -12.39 -14.48 6.06
N VAL A 238 -11.65 -13.61 6.77
CA VAL A 238 -11.44 -13.69 8.21
C VAL A 238 -11.64 -12.35 8.89
N ASP A 239 -11.87 -12.37 10.20
CA ASP A 239 -11.85 -11.15 11.00
C ASP A 239 -10.41 -10.72 11.24
N ALA A 240 -10.06 -9.57 10.63
CA ALA A 240 -8.70 -9.03 10.74
C ALA A 240 -8.28 -8.72 12.18
N ALA A 241 -9.19 -8.26 13.03
CA ALA A 241 -8.89 -7.92 14.42
C ALA A 241 -8.54 -9.16 15.27
N ALA A 242 -9.15 -10.32 14.94
CA ALA A 242 -8.94 -11.55 15.68
C ALA A 242 -7.79 -12.40 15.12
N GLU A 243 -7.53 -12.35 13.82
CA GLU A 243 -6.70 -13.34 13.13
C GLU A 243 -5.34 -12.79 12.66
N VAL A 244 -5.26 -11.50 12.34
CA VAL A 244 -4.00 -10.92 11.86
C VAL A 244 -3.05 -10.69 13.04
N PRO A 245 -1.86 -11.31 13.04
CA PRO A 245 -0.88 -11.08 14.08
C PRO A 245 -0.53 -9.60 14.18
N GLN A 246 -0.58 -9.06 15.40
CA GLN A 246 -0.07 -7.71 15.65
C GLN A 246 1.45 -7.80 15.74
N GLU A 247 2.13 -7.20 14.78
CA GLU A 247 3.58 -7.09 14.83
C GLU A 247 3.98 -6.07 15.88
N GLU A 248 4.59 -6.55 16.97
CA GLU A 248 5.16 -5.64 17.96
C GLU A 248 6.39 -4.96 17.38
N PRO A 249 6.44 -3.61 17.38
CA PRO A 249 7.61 -2.91 16.88
C PRO A 249 8.81 -3.17 17.79
N VAL A 250 9.98 -3.32 17.17
CA VAL A 250 11.23 -3.43 17.90
C VAL A 250 11.64 -2.04 18.40
N ARG A 251 11.70 -1.86 19.71
CA ARG A 251 12.15 -0.60 20.32
C ARG A 251 13.66 -0.49 20.24
N GLN A 252 14.13 0.61 19.69
CA GLN A 252 15.54 0.92 19.51
C GLN A 252 15.85 2.33 19.99
N VAL A 253 16.87 2.46 20.85
CA VAL A 253 17.40 3.78 21.27
C VAL A 253 18.62 4.11 20.43
N ILE A 254 18.55 5.17 19.65
CA ILE A 254 19.64 5.64 18.79
C ILE A 254 20.21 6.95 19.31
N GLN A 255 21.49 7.22 19.00
CA GLN A 255 22.17 8.47 19.36
C GLN A 255 22.58 9.24 18.11
N VAL A 256 22.09 10.46 17.97
CA VAL A 256 22.35 11.36 16.84
C VAL A 256 22.84 12.72 17.33
N ALA A 257 23.54 13.49 16.50
CA ALA A 257 23.94 14.85 16.82
C ALA A 257 22.75 15.84 16.72
N SER A 258 21.79 15.53 15.87
CA SER A 258 20.56 16.31 15.68
C SER A 258 19.43 15.39 15.21
N PRO A 259 18.14 15.71 15.46
CA PRO A 259 17.01 14.83 15.13
C PRO A 259 16.64 14.90 13.62
N ARG A 260 17.62 15.10 12.75
CA ARG A 260 17.41 15.17 11.30
C ARG A 260 17.02 13.80 10.76
N VAL A 261 16.07 13.80 9.85
CA VAL A 261 15.53 12.58 9.25
C VAL A 261 16.62 11.71 8.59
N ASP A 262 17.60 12.30 7.89
CA ASP A 262 18.73 11.55 7.30
C ASP A 262 19.62 10.87 8.35
N ALA A 263 19.87 11.55 9.45
CA ALA A 263 20.71 11.03 10.54
C ALA A 263 19.98 9.90 11.31
N VAL A 264 18.67 10.05 11.51
CA VAL A 264 17.84 9.04 12.17
C VAL A 264 17.72 7.78 11.30
N ILE A 265 17.39 7.91 10.01
CA ILE A 265 17.32 6.79 9.05
C ILE A 265 18.66 6.04 9.01
N SER A 266 19.79 6.77 8.94
CA SER A 266 21.14 6.18 8.93
C SER A 266 21.39 5.32 10.17
N LYS A 267 20.91 5.74 11.35
CA LYS A 267 21.09 5.01 12.60
C LYS A 267 20.13 3.84 12.76
N VAL A 268 18.85 4.05 12.45
CA VAL A 268 17.80 2.99 12.55
C VAL A 268 18.16 1.81 11.64
N TYR A 269 18.54 2.08 10.39
CA TYR A 269 18.81 1.02 9.41
C TYR A 269 20.29 0.70 9.23
N ASN A 270 21.17 1.28 10.05
CA ASN A 270 22.63 1.09 9.99
C ASN A 270 23.20 1.31 8.57
N LYS A 271 22.85 2.43 7.94
CA LYS A 271 23.26 2.80 6.58
C LYS A 271 24.24 3.94 6.56
N SER A 272 25.02 4.04 5.48
CA SER A 272 25.87 5.20 5.25
C SER A 272 25.04 6.45 4.99
N ARG A 273 25.62 7.63 5.26
CA ARG A 273 24.95 8.89 4.92
C ARG A 273 24.70 9.06 3.42
N SER A 274 25.62 8.58 2.59
CA SER A 274 25.46 8.59 1.13
C SER A 274 24.26 7.78 0.67
N ASP A 275 24.06 6.57 1.20
CA ASP A 275 22.93 5.72 0.89
C ASP A 275 21.60 6.39 1.32
N CYS A 276 21.61 7.03 2.50
CA CYS A 276 20.43 7.76 2.97
C CYS A 276 20.11 8.96 2.06
N LEU A 277 21.11 9.76 1.66
CA LEU A 277 20.87 10.88 0.74
C LEU A 277 20.31 10.44 -0.61
N GLU A 278 20.74 9.27 -1.12
CA GLU A 278 20.19 8.70 -2.34
C GLU A 278 18.69 8.39 -2.20
N LEU A 279 18.21 7.95 -1.03
CA LEU A 279 16.77 7.73 -0.80
C LEU A 279 15.94 9.00 -0.97
N PHE A 280 16.47 10.15 -0.52
CA PHE A 280 15.79 11.44 -0.72
C PHE A 280 15.82 11.84 -2.20
N ARG A 281 16.96 11.68 -2.86
CA ARG A 281 17.11 12.01 -4.29
C ARG A 281 16.16 11.24 -5.19
N VAL A 282 15.86 9.97 -4.84
CA VAL A 282 14.94 9.12 -5.61
C VAL A 282 13.49 9.12 -5.08
N GLY A 283 13.17 10.01 -4.13
CA GLY A 283 11.81 10.18 -3.61
C GLY A 283 11.28 8.95 -2.85
N LYS A 284 12.12 8.30 -2.04
CA LYS A 284 11.78 7.08 -1.29
C LYS A 284 11.53 7.30 0.20
N VAL A 285 11.62 8.52 0.70
CA VAL A 285 11.41 8.85 2.11
C VAL A 285 10.09 9.59 2.28
N TYR A 286 9.25 9.09 3.18
CA TYR A 286 7.97 9.71 3.54
C TYR A 286 7.94 9.94 5.05
N VAL A 287 7.44 11.10 5.46
CA VAL A 287 7.21 11.45 6.87
C VAL A 287 5.73 11.75 7.03
N ASN A 288 5.03 11.00 7.88
CA ASN A 288 3.58 11.10 8.07
C ASN A 288 2.79 11.00 6.76
N GLY A 289 3.20 10.09 5.86
CA GLY A 289 2.57 9.85 4.55
C GLY A 289 2.87 10.92 3.49
N ARG A 290 3.67 11.95 3.79
CA ARG A 290 4.07 13.01 2.86
C ARG A 290 5.49 12.77 2.35
N LEU A 291 5.72 12.98 1.07
CA LEU A 291 7.06 12.89 0.49
C LEU A 291 8.00 13.89 1.17
N CYS A 292 9.12 13.40 1.68
CA CYS A 292 10.13 14.22 2.33
C CYS A 292 11.34 14.42 1.41
N GLU A 293 11.43 15.58 0.79
CA GLU A 293 12.58 15.95 -0.05
C GLU A 293 13.72 16.58 0.78
N ASN A 294 13.39 17.21 1.91
CA ASN A 294 14.35 17.83 2.79
C ASN A 294 14.97 16.81 3.76
N ASN A 295 16.18 16.35 3.44
CA ASN A 295 16.94 15.41 4.27
C ASN A 295 17.33 15.97 5.65
N SER A 296 17.24 17.28 5.84
CA SER A 296 17.56 17.98 7.10
C SER A 296 16.34 18.27 7.96
N LYS A 297 15.13 17.85 7.53
CA LYS A 297 13.89 18.01 8.30
C LYS A 297 14.10 17.41 9.70
N PRO A 298 13.82 18.15 10.79
CA PRO A 298 13.81 17.58 12.12
C PRO A 298 12.61 16.65 12.29
N LEU A 299 12.81 15.57 13.02
CA LEU A 299 11.74 14.66 13.44
C LEU A 299 11.32 14.97 14.87
N GLU A 300 10.04 14.86 15.14
CA GLU A 300 9.38 15.09 16.42
C GLU A 300 8.80 13.79 16.98
N ALA A 301 8.42 13.77 18.25
CA ALA A 301 7.73 12.65 18.86
C ALA A 301 6.41 12.38 18.12
N GLY A 302 6.13 11.11 17.84
CA GLY A 302 4.98 10.69 17.06
C GLY A 302 5.18 10.63 15.54
N ASP A 303 6.26 11.22 15.01
CA ASP A 303 6.53 11.15 13.57
C ASP A 303 6.75 9.71 13.10
N VAL A 304 6.06 9.35 12.02
CA VAL A 304 6.19 8.07 11.33
C VAL A 304 7.00 8.28 10.06
N VAL A 305 8.15 7.60 9.97
CA VAL A 305 9.03 7.64 8.81
C VAL A 305 8.96 6.33 8.06
N ASN A 306 8.66 6.40 6.77
CA ASN A 306 8.71 5.26 5.87
C ASN A 306 9.86 5.45 4.87
N ALA A 307 10.84 4.56 4.90
CA ALA A 307 11.96 4.51 3.96
C ALA A 307 11.76 3.32 3.02
N ARG A 308 11.23 3.56 1.81
CA ARG A 308 10.88 2.50 0.86
C ARG A 308 12.05 1.58 0.56
N GLY A 309 11.85 0.28 0.82
CA GLY A 309 12.86 -0.76 0.67
C GLY A 309 13.67 -1.04 1.93
N TYR A 310 13.44 -0.30 3.03
CA TYR A 310 14.07 -0.54 4.33
C TYR A 310 13.08 -0.78 5.45
N GLY A 311 11.88 -0.23 5.38
CA GLY A 311 10.81 -0.38 6.36
C GLY A 311 10.28 0.94 6.90
N LYS A 312 9.57 0.84 8.01
CA LYS A 312 8.87 1.94 8.70
C LYS A 312 9.33 1.99 10.15
N PHE A 313 9.44 3.21 10.70
CA PHE A 313 9.61 3.41 12.13
C PHE A 313 8.83 4.63 12.62
N ARG A 314 8.49 4.63 13.91
CA ARG A 314 7.86 5.76 14.61
C ARG A 314 8.83 6.29 15.68
N ILE A 315 8.85 7.58 15.87
CA ILE A 315 9.54 8.19 17.01
C ILE A 315 8.61 8.10 18.22
N SER A 316 8.98 7.31 19.24
CA SER A 316 8.09 7.00 20.37
C SER A 316 8.20 7.96 21.56
N GLY A 317 9.21 8.83 21.58
CA GLY A 317 9.42 9.77 22.68
C GLY A 317 10.13 11.03 22.27
N GLU A 318 10.12 12.03 23.14
CA GLU A 318 10.87 13.27 22.93
C GLU A 318 12.38 13.02 22.93
N PRO A 319 13.12 13.59 21.96
CA PRO A 319 14.57 13.50 21.94
C PRO A 319 15.18 14.14 23.20
N HIS A 320 16.01 13.40 23.92
CA HIS A 320 16.64 13.91 25.14
C HIS A 320 18.18 13.97 25.06
N ALA A 321 18.76 14.97 25.71
CA ALA A 321 20.19 15.18 25.67
C ALA A 321 20.94 14.10 26.48
N THR A 322 22.00 13.53 25.90
CA THR A 322 22.90 12.62 26.57
C THR A 322 24.04 13.39 27.23
N ARG A 323 24.71 12.78 28.22
CA ARG A 323 25.90 13.39 28.90
C ARG A 323 27.04 13.76 27.94
N LYS A 324 27.06 13.17 26.73
CA LYS A 324 28.09 13.43 25.69
C LYS A 324 27.65 14.47 24.66
N GLY A 325 26.59 15.24 24.91
CA GLY A 325 26.10 16.29 24.02
C GLY A 325 25.39 15.78 22.73
N LYS A 326 25.03 14.49 22.68
CA LYS A 326 24.19 13.93 21.62
C LYS A 326 22.74 13.87 22.06
N LEU A 327 21.83 13.69 21.11
CA LEU A 327 20.44 13.39 21.39
C LEU A 327 20.21 11.88 21.35
N ALA A 328 19.56 11.32 22.36
CA ALA A 328 18.99 9.98 22.34
C ALA A 328 17.56 10.09 21.84
N ILE A 329 17.20 9.25 20.89
CA ILE A 329 15.89 9.17 20.28
C ILE A 329 15.42 7.72 20.39
N GLU A 330 14.20 7.53 20.89
CA GLU A 330 13.53 6.23 20.90
C GLU A 330 12.76 6.06 19.61
N ALA A 331 13.00 4.95 18.91
CA ALA A 331 12.32 4.59 17.68
C ALA A 331 11.68 3.20 17.83
N GLU A 332 10.44 3.10 17.44
CA GLU A 332 9.72 1.83 17.25
C GLU A 332 9.83 1.43 15.78
N VAL A 333 10.59 0.38 15.50
CA VAL A 333 10.88 -0.11 14.15
C VAL A 333 9.95 -1.27 13.83
N TYR A 334 9.19 -1.14 12.77
CA TYR A 334 8.28 -2.17 12.28
C TYR A 334 9.03 -3.06 11.27
N PRO A 335 8.91 -4.39 11.38
CA PRO A 335 9.60 -5.34 10.51
C PRO A 335 9.17 -5.28 9.02
#